data_cc8c9d252610544e7e880bdb8c8f2e36
#
_entry.id   cc8c9d252610544e7e880bdb8c8f2e36
#
_cell.length_a   1.000
_cell.length_b   1.000
_cell.length_c   1.000
_cell.angle_alpha   90.00
_cell.angle_beta   90.00
_cell.angle_gamma   90.00
#
_symmetry.space_group_name_H-M   'P 1'
#
loop_
_entity.id
_entity.type
_entity.pdbx_description
1 polymer ?
#
loop_
_entity_poly.entity_id
_entity_poly.type
_entity_poly.pdbx_seq_one_letter_code
_entity_poly.pdbx_strand_id
1 'polypeptide(L)'
;MDLSKWPLINWLAFLATIVINYFASGENAAVSDRIDIYFKPAGYAFSIWGVIYIALAVWLVLQLKKGSVANRQANRMKAGFLVSCILNGLWLLTFTNEWFIASLVVMVAFLATLAWLYYIAFRTSTSWLDRFPFSIYIGWVSVATIVNVFVVMNRERVTTLLGLDELAWTSLMLMVGVVLALVFMWWHRDFIYPLVFVWAYIAIFARIDNATLYVVLVSALILLTLGYVGLIIWKKPRAFLHHSRKTVE
;
A
#
# COMPACT_ATOMS: atom_id res chain seq x y z
N MET A 1 37.20 7.03 0.93
CA MET A 1 35.98 6.92 1.78
C MET A 1 34.81 7.35 0.92
N ASP A 2 34.32 6.40 0.04
CA ASP A 2 33.19 6.68 -0.86
C ASP A 2 31.92 6.92 -0.04
N LEU A 3 31.53 8.18 0.06
CA LEU A 3 30.19 8.54 0.53
C LEU A 3 29.22 8.06 -0.54
N SER A 4 28.42 7.05 -0.20
CA SER A 4 27.34 6.64 -1.09
C SER A 4 26.52 7.87 -1.49
N LYS A 5 26.40 8.13 -2.78
CA LYS A 5 25.62 9.26 -3.34
C LYS A 5 24.10 9.10 -3.18
N TRP A 6 23.65 7.89 -2.84
CA TRP A 6 22.23 7.53 -2.77
C TRP A 6 21.44 8.35 -1.74
N PRO A 7 21.94 8.67 -0.54
CA PRO A 7 21.18 9.51 0.39
C PRO A 7 20.78 10.87 -0.19
N LEU A 8 21.69 11.54 -0.90
CA LEU A 8 21.39 12.83 -1.53
C LEU A 8 20.41 12.67 -2.70
N ILE A 9 20.62 11.67 -3.57
CA ILE A 9 19.73 11.39 -4.69
C ILE A 9 18.31 11.08 -4.19
N ASN A 10 18.18 10.26 -3.15
CA ASN A 10 16.90 9.91 -2.55
C ASN A 10 16.17 11.14 -1.99
N TRP A 11 16.89 12.05 -1.33
CA TRP A 11 16.30 13.30 -0.85
C TRP A 11 15.80 14.19 -1.99
N LEU A 12 16.61 14.38 -3.03
CA LEU A 12 16.21 15.20 -4.20
C LEU A 12 15.00 14.58 -4.91
N ALA A 13 14.99 13.27 -5.11
CA ALA A 13 13.88 12.56 -5.71
C ALA A 13 12.60 12.69 -4.88
N PHE A 14 12.70 12.54 -3.56
CA PHE A 14 11.58 12.68 -2.65
C PHE A 14 11.00 14.11 -2.65
N LEU A 15 11.85 15.13 -2.56
CA LEU A 15 11.40 16.53 -2.61
C LEU A 15 10.72 16.85 -3.94
N ALA A 16 11.27 16.38 -5.06
CA ALA A 16 10.62 16.53 -6.36
C ALA A 16 9.24 15.85 -6.38
N THR A 17 9.12 14.64 -5.80
CA THR A 17 7.84 13.94 -5.67
C THR A 17 6.83 14.73 -4.87
N ILE A 18 7.21 15.30 -3.71
CA ILE A 18 6.31 16.13 -2.89
C ILE A 18 5.83 17.35 -3.68
N VAL A 19 6.74 18.05 -4.38
CA VAL A 19 6.41 19.24 -5.18
C VAL A 19 5.43 18.88 -6.29
N ILE A 20 5.69 17.81 -7.05
CA ILE A 20 4.80 17.36 -8.13
C ILE A 20 3.42 17.00 -7.58
N ASN A 21 3.35 16.23 -6.49
CA ASN A 21 2.08 15.84 -5.89
C ASN A 21 1.31 17.05 -5.34
N TYR A 22 1.99 18.02 -4.75
CA TYR A 22 1.34 19.24 -4.25
C TYR A 22 0.65 20.01 -5.38
N PHE A 23 1.35 20.27 -6.49
CA PHE A 23 0.79 21.01 -7.61
C PHE A 23 -0.28 20.24 -8.39
N ALA A 24 -0.15 18.93 -8.52
CA ALA A 24 -1.10 18.12 -9.27
C ALA A 24 -2.29 17.60 -8.43
N SER A 25 -2.29 17.81 -7.11
CA SER A 25 -3.32 17.26 -6.21
C SER A 25 -4.74 17.72 -6.56
N GLY A 26 -4.92 18.99 -6.92
CA GLY A 26 -6.21 19.55 -7.29
C GLY A 26 -6.77 18.95 -8.59
N GLU A 27 -5.92 18.81 -9.61
CA GLU A 27 -6.31 18.20 -10.89
C GLU A 27 -6.61 16.71 -10.72
N ASN A 28 -5.77 16.01 -9.95
CA ASN A 28 -5.98 14.61 -9.65
C ASN A 28 -7.33 14.37 -8.94
N ALA A 29 -7.68 15.20 -7.96
CA ALA A 29 -8.97 15.14 -7.29
C ALA A 29 -10.10 15.42 -8.27
N ALA A 30 -10.01 16.47 -9.09
CA ALA A 30 -11.03 16.84 -10.07
C ALA A 30 -11.26 15.74 -11.12
N VAL A 31 -10.21 15.07 -11.61
CA VAL A 31 -10.34 13.91 -12.50
C VAL A 31 -10.99 12.73 -11.77
N SER A 32 -10.51 12.42 -10.57
CA SER A 32 -11.07 11.33 -9.75
C SER A 32 -12.56 11.55 -9.48
N ASP A 33 -12.99 12.76 -9.14
CA ASP A 33 -14.38 13.05 -8.76
C ASP A 33 -15.36 12.85 -9.91
N ARG A 34 -14.91 13.00 -11.16
CA ARG A 34 -15.72 12.73 -12.37
C ARG A 34 -15.89 11.24 -12.67
N ILE A 35 -15.19 10.34 -11.97
CA ILE A 35 -15.24 8.90 -12.19
C ILE A 35 -16.07 8.27 -11.09
N ASP A 36 -17.21 7.70 -11.46
CA ASP A 36 -18.09 6.98 -10.55
C ASP A 36 -17.93 5.47 -10.72
N ILE A 37 -17.31 4.83 -9.75
CA ILE A 37 -17.07 3.39 -9.67
C ILE A 37 -17.28 2.92 -8.23
N TYR A 38 -17.76 1.69 -8.06
CA TYR A 38 -18.02 1.13 -6.73
C TYR A 38 -16.75 0.98 -5.88
N PHE A 39 -15.63 0.57 -6.48
CA PHE A 39 -14.37 0.34 -5.75
C PHE A 39 -13.58 1.63 -5.45
N LYS A 40 -14.21 2.81 -5.47
CA LYS A 40 -13.53 4.08 -5.16
C LYS A 40 -13.68 4.45 -3.68
N PRO A 41 -12.57 4.62 -2.94
CA PRO A 41 -12.61 5.16 -1.57
C PRO A 41 -13.08 6.61 -1.54
N ALA A 42 -13.71 7.02 -0.44
CA ALA A 42 -14.04 8.42 -0.20
C ALA A 42 -12.78 9.30 -0.20
N GLY A 43 -12.91 10.57 -0.57
CA GLY A 43 -11.79 11.50 -0.78
C GLY A 43 -10.83 11.63 0.41
N TYR A 44 -11.34 11.53 1.65
CA TYR A 44 -10.48 11.60 2.85
C TYR A 44 -9.45 10.46 2.93
N ALA A 45 -9.69 9.31 2.26
CA ALA A 45 -8.75 8.20 2.24
C ALA A 45 -7.39 8.58 1.65
N PHE A 46 -7.35 9.55 0.76
CA PHE A 46 -6.11 10.05 0.15
C PHE A 46 -5.19 10.78 1.14
N SER A 47 -5.68 11.14 2.35
CA SER A 47 -4.83 11.66 3.43
C SER A 47 -3.73 10.69 3.86
N ILE A 48 -3.86 9.40 3.54
CA ILE A 48 -2.82 8.39 3.75
C ILE A 48 -1.48 8.76 3.07
N TRP A 49 -1.51 9.54 1.97
CA TRP A 49 -0.29 10.06 1.36
C TRP A 49 0.55 10.90 2.33
N GLY A 50 -0.12 11.70 3.19
CA GLY A 50 0.57 12.46 4.24
C GLY A 50 1.34 11.54 5.19
N VAL A 51 0.73 10.43 5.62
CA VAL A 51 1.38 9.45 6.50
C VAL A 51 2.54 8.75 5.77
N ILE A 52 2.37 8.38 4.50
CA ILE A 52 3.41 7.78 3.66
C ILE A 52 4.61 8.74 3.55
N TYR A 53 4.36 10.01 3.22
CA TYR A 53 5.44 10.99 3.06
C TYR A 53 6.16 11.29 4.36
N ILE A 54 5.47 11.40 5.50
CA ILE A 54 6.10 11.55 6.81
C ILE A 54 6.98 10.33 7.12
N ALA A 55 6.47 9.12 6.90
CA ALA A 55 7.22 7.89 7.14
C ALA A 55 8.49 7.81 6.26
N LEU A 56 8.36 8.15 4.97
CA LEU A 56 9.51 8.22 4.05
C LEU A 56 10.50 9.30 4.43
N ALA A 57 10.04 10.49 4.89
CA ALA A 57 10.92 11.55 5.36
C ALA A 57 11.74 11.11 6.59
N VAL A 58 11.10 10.43 7.55
CA VAL A 58 11.80 9.85 8.71
C VAL A 58 12.85 8.83 8.25
N TRP A 59 12.48 7.93 7.32
CA TRP A 59 13.44 6.96 6.76
C TRP A 59 14.61 7.65 6.06
N LEU A 60 14.35 8.72 5.30
CA LEU A 60 15.36 9.53 4.62
C LEU A 60 16.31 10.25 5.61
N VAL A 61 15.81 10.69 6.76
CA VAL A 61 16.68 11.24 7.83
C VAL A 61 17.55 10.13 8.43
N LEU A 62 16.95 8.99 8.76
CA LEU A 62 17.65 7.87 9.37
C LEU A 62 18.72 7.25 8.47
N GLN A 63 18.56 7.30 7.14
CA GLN A 63 19.58 6.80 6.19
C GLN A 63 20.89 7.61 6.24
N LEU A 64 20.87 8.86 6.73
CA LEU A 64 22.07 9.69 6.84
C LEU A 64 23.03 9.17 7.92
N LYS A 65 22.49 8.47 8.92
CA LYS A 65 23.31 7.85 9.98
C LYS A 65 23.95 6.57 9.41
N LYS A 66 25.29 6.61 9.23
CA LYS A 66 26.07 5.45 8.77
C LYS A 66 25.83 4.22 9.65
N GLY A 67 25.64 3.06 9.01
CA GLY A 67 25.41 1.80 9.71
C GLY A 67 24.00 1.62 10.28
N SER A 68 23.11 2.63 10.20
CA SER A 68 21.69 2.45 10.53
C SER A 68 21.01 1.44 9.61
N VAL A 69 19.87 0.91 10.03
CA VAL A 69 19.07 0.00 9.18
C VAL A 69 18.66 0.72 7.90
N ALA A 70 18.17 1.97 8.00
CA ALA A 70 17.78 2.78 6.85
C ALA A 70 18.95 3.03 5.90
N ASN A 71 20.17 3.26 6.40
CA ASN A 71 21.36 3.39 5.56
C ASN A 71 21.69 2.11 4.81
N ARG A 72 21.60 0.94 5.47
CA ARG A 72 21.79 -0.34 4.79
C ARG A 72 20.71 -0.64 3.76
N GLN A 73 19.44 -0.28 4.06
CA GLN A 73 18.33 -0.38 3.10
C GLN A 73 18.60 0.49 1.88
N ALA A 74 18.90 1.77 2.05
CA ALA A 74 19.18 2.70 0.95
C ALA A 74 20.33 2.22 0.05
N ASN A 75 21.42 1.70 0.63
CA ASN A 75 22.54 1.16 -0.12
C ASN A 75 22.21 -0.12 -0.90
N ARG A 76 21.24 -0.92 -0.45
CA ARG A 76 20.76 -2.11 -1.17
C ARG A 76 19.71 -1.75 -2.23
N MET A 77 18.85 -0.79 -1.95
CA MET A 77 17.82 -0.31 -2.87
C MET A 77 18.41 0.48 -4.05
N LYS A 78 19.58 1.12 -3.87
CA LYS A 78 20.26 1.90 -4.91
C LYS A 78 19.29 2.86 -5.62
N ALA A 79 19.17 2.74 -6.96
CA ALA A 79 18.29 3.56 -7.78
C ALA A 79 16.78 3.24 -7.61
N GLY A 80 16.42 2.15 -6.93
CA GLY A 80 15.02 1.72 -6.84
C GLY A 80 14.10 2.73 -6.16
N PHE A 81 14.59 3.44 -5.13
CA PHE A 81 13.80 4.50 -4.52
C PHE A 81 13.58 5.67 -5.49
N LEU A 82 14.61 6.09 -6.24
CA LEU A 82 14.47 7.08 -7.31
C LEU A 82 13.46 6.63 -8.38
N VAL A 83 13.52 5.36 -8.80
CA VAL A 83 12.57 4.79 -9.77
C VAL A 83 11.14 4.86 -9.22
N SER A 84 10.92 4.55 -7.94
CA SER A 84 9.58 4.68 -7.32
C SER A 84 9.07 6.13 -7.31
N CYS A 85 9.94 7.11 -7.08
CA CYS A 85 9.60 8.54 -7.16
C CYS A 85 9.22 8.96 -8.58
N ILE A 86 9.97 8.51 -9.59
CA ILE A 86 9.69 8.78 -11.01
C ILE A 86 8.35 8.16 -11.41
N LEU A 87 8.10 6.90 -11.04
CA LEU A 87 6.84 6.22 -11.35
C LEU A 87 5.64 6.85 -10.66
N ASN A 88 5.80 7.37 -9.43
CA ASN A 88 4.75 8.15 -8.76
C ASN A 88 4.39 9.41 -9.57
N GLY A 89 5.39 10.18 -10.01
CA GLY A 89 5.17 11.38 -10.83
C GLY A 89 4.57 11.05 -12.20
N LEU A 90 5.04 9.98 -12.86
CA LEU A 90 4.49 9.52 -14.14
C LEU A 90 3.05 9.04 -14.01
N TRP A 91 2.71 8.30 -12.94
CA TRP A 91 1.34 7.92 -12.68
C TRP A 91 0.44 9.15 -12.54
N LEU A 92 0.85 10.13 -11.77
CA LEU A 92 0.09 11.36 -11.56
C LEU A 92 -0.11 12.11 -12.89
N LEU A 93 0.97 12.25 -13.69
CA LEU A 93 0.91 12.88 -15.01
C LEU A 93 -0.06 12.15 -15.95
N THR A 94 0.04 10.82 -16.05
CA THR A 94 -0.81 10.03 -16.94
C THR A 94 -2.26 10.02 -16.47
N PHE A 95 -2.51 10.01 -15.16
CA PHE A 95 -3.85 10.03 -14.60
C PHE A 95 -4.54 11.40 -14.80
N THR A 96 -3.85 12.51 -14.53
CA THR A 96 -4.41 13.86 -14.68
C THR A 96 -4.68 14.23 -16.14
N ASN A 97 -3.88 13.68 -17.09
CA ASN A 97 -4.16 13.82 -18.51
C ASN A 97 -5.18 12.80 -19.06
N GLU A 98 -5.82 12.04 -18.18
CA GLU A 98 -6.85 11.04 -18.53
C GLU A 98 -6.33 9.91 -19.47
N TRP A 99 -5.02 9.64 -19.47
CA TRP A 99 -4.41 8.50 -20.19
C TRP A 99 -4.49 7.24 -19.33
N PHE A 100 -5.72 6.77 -19.08
CA PHE A 100 -5.98 5.77 -18.03
C PHE A 100 -5.32 4.42 -18.27
N ILE A 101 -5.20 3.96 -19.51
CA ILE A 101 -4.47 2.72 -19.84
C ILE A 101 -2.98 2.88 -19.50
N ALA A 102 -2.36 4.00 -19.90
CA ALA A 102 -0.97 4.29 -19.56
C ALA A 102 -0.79 4.44 -18.05
N SER A 103 -1.74 5.11 -17.38
CA SER A 103 -1.77 5.23 -15.91
C SER A 103 -1.78 3.87 -15.22
N LEU A 104 -2.57 2.91 -15.70
CA LEU A 104 -2.61 1.54 -15.17
C LEU A 104 -1.27 0.83 -15.37
N VAL A 105 -0.67 0.92 -16.56
CA VAL A 105 0.66 0.32 -16.85
C VAL A 105 1.73 0.89 -15.90
N VAL A 106 1.75 2.21 -15.73
CA VAL A 106 2.67 2.88 -14.80
C VAL A 106 2.41 2.43 -13.36
N MET A 107 1.13 2.32 -12.94
CA MET A 107 0.76 1.88 -11.61
C MET A 107 1.22 0.44 -11.31
N VAL A 108 1.10 -0.48 -12.27
CA VAL A 108 1.61 -1.86 -12.15
C VAL A 108 3.14 -1.87 -12.01
N ALA A 109 3.85 -1.09 -12.83
CA ALA A 109 5.31 -0.96 -12.72
C ALA A 109 5.71 -0.35 -11.36
N PHE A 110 4.94 0.61 -10.87
CA PHE A 110 5.12 1.23 -9.57
C PHE A 110 4.93 0.23 -8.43
N LEU A 111 3.83 -0.54 -8.46
CA LEU A 111 3.57 -1.61 -7.49
C LEU A 111 4.70 -2.65 -7.47
N ALA A 112 5.16 -3.10 -8.64
CA ALA A 112 6.27 -4.05 -8.76
C ALA A 112 7.57 -3.47 -8.16
N THR A 113 7.86 -2.19 -8.41
CA THR A 113 9.01 -1.51 -7.82
C THR A 113 8.91 -1.44 -6.30
N LEU A 114 7.73 -1.10 -5.76
CA LEU A 114 7.51 -1.06 -4.30
C LEU A 114 7.57 -2.45 -3.66
N ALA A 115 7.10 -3.49 -4.35
CA ALA A 115 7.23 -4.87 -3.89
C ALA A 115 8.71 -5.27 -3.74
N TRP A 116 9.54 -4.87 -4.69
CA TRP A 116 10.98 -5.09 -4.62
C TRP A 116 11.64 -4.28 -3.50
N LEU A 117 11.28 -2.99 -3.32
CA LEU A 117 11.77 -2.16 -2.21
C LEU A 117 11.37 -2.72 -0.85
N TYR A 118 10.12 -3.15 -0.71
CA TYR A 118 9.65 -3.82 0.49
C TYR A 118 10.41 -5.12 0.77
N TYR A 119 10.66 -5.93 -0.26
CA TYR A 119 11.46 -7.16 -0.13
C TYR A 119 12.86 -6.86 0.42
N ILE A 120 13.54 -5.82 -0.08
CA ILE A 120 14.84 -5.39 0.46
C ILE A 120 14.72 -4.94 1.91
N ALA A 121 13.69 -4.14 2.25
CA ALA A 121 13.46 -3.69 3.61
C ALA A 121 13.24 -4.88 4.56
N PHE A 122 12.41 -5.84 4.14
CA PHE A 122 12.14 -7.08 4.87
C PHE A 122 13.40 -7.93 5.09
N ARG A 123 14.25 -8.08 4.06
CA ARG A 123 15.52 -8.83 4.15
C ARG A 123 16.61 -8.11 4.94
N THR A 124 16.43 -6.82 5.22
CA THR A 124 17.43 -6.00 5.93
C THR A 124 17.15 -5.90 7.42
N SER A 125 15.88 -5.95 7.84
CA SER A 125 15.48 -5.89 9.25
C SER A 125 14.22 -6.71 9.53
N THR A 126 14.19 -7.33 10.71
CA THR A 126 13.01 -8.02 11.25
C THR A 126 12.04 -7.08 11.96
N SER A 127 12.49 -5.86 12.31
CA SER A 127 11.67 -4.84 12.97
C SER A 127 10.59 -4.31 12.02
N TRP A 128 9.36 -4.23 12.50
CA TRP A 128 8.26 -3.65 11.75
C TRP A 128 8.42 -2.14 11.54
N LEU A 129 9.06 -1.42 12.48
CA LEU A 129 9.32 0.02 12.37
C LEU A 129 10.23 0.34 11.17
N ASP A 130 11.26 -0.48 10.94
CA ASP A 130 12.18 -0.29 9.82
C ASP A 130 11.54 -0.59 8.45
N ARG A 131 10.43 -1.31 8.43
CA ARG A 131 9.67 -1.66 7.23
C ARG A 131 8.44 -0.77 7.03
N PHE A 132 8.01 -0.09 8.08
CA PHE A 132 6.78 0.71 8.11
C PHE A 132 6.59 1.63 6.88
N PRO A 133 7.59 2.43 6.44
CA PRO A 133 7.42 3.31 5.29
C PRO A 133 7.07 2.56 4.01
N PHE A 134 7.73 1.44 3.77
CA PHE A 134 7.51 0.63 2.56
C PHE A 134 6.26 -0.23 2.66
N SER A 135 5.89 -0.67 3.86
CA SER A 135 4.68 -1.45 4.11
C SER A 135 3.41 -0.64 3.84
N ILE A 136 3.31 0.57 4.40
CA ILE A 136 2.16 1.45 4.16
C ILE A 136 2.11 1.90 2.69
N TYR A 137 3.26 2.15 2.06
CA TYR A 137 3.34 2.62 0.68
C TYR A 137 2.88 1.53 -0.30
N ILE A 138 3.42 0.31 -0.20
CA ILE A 138 2.98 -0.80 -1.06
C ILE A 138 1.51 -1.16 -0.81
N GLY A 139 1.03 -1.08 0.43
CA GLY A 139 -0.37 -1.31 0.78
C GLY A 139 -1.29 -0.34 0.04
N TRP A 140 -0.98 0.96 0.08
CA TRP A 140 -1.78 1.97 -0.60
C TRP A 140 -1.73 1.84 -2.13
N VAL A 141 -0.55 1.61 -2.71
CA VAL A 141 -0.41 1.42 -4.16
C VAL A 141 -1.09 0.13 -4.62
N SER A 142 -1.17 -0.92 -3.79
CA SER A 142 -1.98 -2.12 -4.09
C SER A 142 -3.46 -1.78 -4.24
N VAL A 143 -4.04 -1.03 -3.30
CA VAL A 143 -5.42 -0.53 -3.39
C VAL A 143 -5.60 0.37 -4.62
N ALA A 144 -4.69 1.33 -4.83
CA ALA A 144 -4.73 2.25 -5.95
C ALA A 144 -4.64 1.53 -7.31
N THR A 145 -3.89 0.42 -7.39
CA THR A 145 -3.81 -0.41 -8.60
C THR A 145 -5.16 -1.03 -8.93
N ILE A 146 -5.87 -1.55 -7.93
CA ILE A 146 -7.23 -2.10 -8.13
C ILE A 146 -8.17 -0.98 -8.58
N VAL A 147 -8.15 0.19 -7.94
CA VAL A 147 -8.93 1.36 -8.36
C VAL A 147 -8.66 1.72 -9.82
N ASN A 148 -7.38 1.75 -10.25
CA ASN A 148 -7.02 2.07 -11.63
C ASN A 148 -7.58 1.08 -12.66
N VAL A 149 -7.70 -0.22 -12.32
CA VAL A 149 -8.37 -1.20 -13.18
C VAL A 149 -9.83 -0.79 -13.40
N PHE A 150 -10.57 -0.48 -12.33
CA PHE A 150 -11.97 -0.04 -12.45
C PHE A 150 -12.10 1.29 -13.19
N VAL A 151 -11.15 2.21 -13.02
CA VAL A 151 -11.12 3.46 -13.78
C VAL A 151 -11.00 3.19 -15.28
N VAL A 152 -10.09 2.30 -15.70
CA VAL A 152 -9.95 1.90 -17.10
C VAL A 152 -11.24 1.25 -17.59
N MET A 153 -11.83 0.29 -16.87
CA MET A 153 -13.09 -0.34 -17.25
C MET A 153 -14.22 0.67 -17.45
N ASN A 154 -14.37 1.62 -16.53
CA ASN A 154 -15.39 2.66 -16.59
C ASN A 154 -15.19 3.56 -17.82
N ARG A 155 -13.97 4.01 -18.07
CA ARG A 155 -13.66 4.93 -19.17
C ARG A 155 -13.72 4.27 -20.55
N GLU A 156 -13.31 3.02 -20.65
CA GLU A 156 -13.45 2.20 -21.88
C GLU A 156 -14.88 1.64 -22.05
N ARG A 157 -15.83 2.02 -21.17
CA ARG A 157 -17.23 1.57 -21.19
C ARG A 157 -17.39 0.05 -21.19
N VAL A 158 -16.50 -0.65 -20.48
CA VAL A 158 -16.59 -2.09 -20.29
C VAL A 158 -17.63 -2.38 -19.21
N THR A 159 -18.86 -2.69 -19.64
CA THR A 159 -19.99 -2.97 -18.72
C THR A 159 -19.92 -4.37 -18.13
N THR A 160 -19.32 -5.32 -18.84
CA THR A 160 -19.11 -6.69 -18.38
C THR A 160 -17.73 -7.19 -18.81
N LEU A 161 -17.05 -7.87 -17.93
CA LEU A 161 -15.76 -8.51 -18.20
C LEU A 161 -15.83 -9.96 -17.71
N LEU A 162 -15.54 -10.93 -18.58
CA LEU A 162 -15.67 -12.37 -18.30
C LEU A 162 -17.06 -12.76 -17.78
N GLY A 163 -18.12 -12.10 -18.23
CA GLY A 163 -19.51 -12.36 -17.83
C GLY A 163 -19.92 -11.75 -16.46
N LEU A 164 -19.03 -11.02 -15.80
CA LEU A 164 -19.30 -10.34 -14.54
C LEU A 164 -19.47 -8.83 -14.79
N ASP A 165 -20.46 -8.24 -14.14
CA ASP A 165 -20.67 -6.79 -14.10
C ASP A 165 -19.75 -6.09 -13.07
N GLU A 166 -19.83 -4.77 -12.99
CA GLU A 166 -19.02 -3.98 -12.05
C GLU A 166 -19.28 -4.36 -10.60
N LEU A 167 -20.52 -4.66 -10.22
CA LEU A 167 -20.87 -5.04 -8.85
C LEU A 167 -20.22 -6.37 -8.44
N ALA A 168 -20.28 -7.36 -9.32
CA ALA A 168 -19.67 -8.67 -9.11
C ALA A 168 -18.14 -8.57 -9.06
N TRP A 169 -17.54 -7.79 -9.98
CA TRP A 169 -16.09 -7.53 -9.96
C TRP A 169 -15.65 -6.78 -8.71
N THR A 170 -16.41 -5.77 -8.26
CA THR A 170 -16.11 -5.03 -7.01
C THR A 170 -16.14 -5.98 -5.82
N SER A 171 -17.18 -6.83 -5.73
CA SER A 171 -17.30 -7.82 -4.66
C SER A 171 -16.13 -8.80 -4.67
N LEU A 172 -15.75 -9.30 -5.84
CA LEU A 172 -14.62 -10.21 -6.01
C LEU A 172 -13.29 -9.52 -5.61
N MET A 173 -13.05 -8.29 -6.06
CA MET A 173 -11.79 -7.58 -5.77
C MET A 173 -11.67 -7.17 -4.31
N LEU A 174 -12.77 -6.89 -3.62
CA LEU A 174 -12.76 -6.70 -2.16
C LEU A 174 -12.27 -7.98 -1.46
N MET A 175 -12.76 -9.14 -1.87
CA MET A 175 -12.33 -10.42 -1.29
C MET A 175 -10.89 -10.79 -1.68
N VAL A 176 -10.48 -10.52 -2.94
CA VAL A 176 -9.07 -10.67 -3.36
C VAL A 176 -8.16 -9.80 -2.51
N GLY A 177 -8.54 -8.55 -2.23
CA GLY A 177 -7.79 -7.67 -1.34
C GLY A 177 -7.67 -8.22 0.09
N VAL A 178 -8.72 -8.85 0.63
CA VAL A 178 -8.64 -9.56 1.92
C VAL A 178 -7.60 -10.68 1.88
N VAL A 179 -7.66 -11.53 0.84
CA VAL A 179 -6.72 -12.65 0.69
C VAL A 179 -5.29 -12.14 0.58
N LEU A 180 -5.04 -11.13 -0.26
CA LEU A 180 -3.73 -10.50 -0.40
C LEU A 180 -3.23 -9.94 0.93
N ALA A 181 -4.08 -9.22 1.66
CA ALA A 181 -3.74 -8.63 2.95
C ALA A 181 -3.39 -9.69 3.99
N LEU A 182 -4.19 -10.77 4.08
CA LEU A 182 -3.95 -11.87 5.01
C LEU A 182 -2.69 -12.66 4.66
N VAL A 183 -2.50 -13.02 3.39
CA VAL A 183 -1.31 -13.74 2.91
C VAL A 183 -0.06 -12.92 3.19
N PHE A 184 -0.08 -11.62 2.88
CA PHE A 184 1.05 -10.74 3.14
C PHE A 184 1.35 -10.64 4.65
N MET A 185 0.31 -10.48 5.47
CA MET A 185 0.41 -10.43 6.93
C MET A 185 1.07 -11.68 7.52
N TRP A 186 0.63 -12.86 7.08
CA TRP A 186 1.12 -14.13 7.62
C TRP A 186 2.53 -14.46 7.14
N TRP A 187 2.84 -14.24 5.87
CA TRP A 187 4.17 -14.57 5.32
C TRP A 187 5.27 -13.61 5.81
N HIS A 188 4.96 -12.31 5.86
CA HIS A 188 5.93 -11.30 6.24
C HIS A 188 5.85 -10.90 7.71
N ARG A 189 4.85 -11.41 8.45
CA ARG A 189 4.53 -10.98 9.81
C ARG A 189 4.40 -9.46 9.90
N ASP A 190 3.78 -8.89 8.90
CA ASP A 190 3.58 -7.47 8.73
C ASP A 190 2.10 -7.14 8.95
N PHE A 191 1.83 -6.31 9.96
CA PHE A 191 0.47 -5.92 10.31
C PHE A 191 0.09 -4.53 9.76
N ILE A 192 1.04 -3.80 9.14
CA ILE A 192 0.79 -2.48 8.59
C ILE A 192 0.11 -2.58 7.21
N TYR A 193 0.61 -3.46 6.35
CA TYR A 193 0.05 -3.65 5.01
C TYR A 193 -1.47 -3.92 5.02
N PRO A 194 -2.01 -4.86 5.83
CA PRO A 194 -3.45 -5.08 5.88
C PRO A 194 -4.24 -3.94 6.54
N LEU A 195 -3.64 -3.12 7.44
CA LEU A 195 -4.30 -1.91 7.96
C LEU A 195 -4.64 -0.92 6.86
N VAL A 196 -3.85 -0.87 5.79
CA VAL A 196 -4.16 -0.01 4.64
C VAL A 196 -5.42 -0.46 3.91
N PHE A 197 -5.64 -1.77 3.79
CA PHE A 197 -6.90 -2.30 3.25
C PHE A 197 -8.08 -2.00 4.16
N VAL A 198 -7.92 -2.14 5.48
CA VAL A 198 -8.96 -1.73 6.45
C VAL A 198 -9.31 -0.25 6.26
N TRP A 199 -8.31 0.63 6.18
CA TRP A 199 -8.49 2.07 5.92
C TRP A 199 -9.26 2.33 4.63
N ALA A 200 -8.84 1.71 3.53
CA ALA A 200 -9.49 1.85 2.23
C ALA A 200 -10.93 1.32 2.25
N TYR A 201 -11.19 0.18 2.90
CA TYR A 201 -12.52 -0.43 2.96
C TYR A 201 -13.49 0.38 3.80
N ILE A 202 -13.03 0.97 4.92
CA ILE A 202 -13.83 1.94 5.68
C ILE A 202 -14.19 3.15 4.80
N ALA A 203 -13.26 3.62 3.98
CA ALA A 203 -13.51 4.75 3.10
C ALA A 203 -14.41 4.39 1.90
N ILE A 204 -14.37 3.16 1.39
CA ILE A 204 -15.32 2.66 0.40
C ILE A 204 -16.70 2.53 1.05
N PHE A 205 -16.78 1.95 2.25
CA PHE A 205 -18.04 1.79 3.00
C PHE A 205 -18.75 3.12 3.23
N ALA A 206 -18.00 4.18 3.54
CA ALA A 206 -18.56 5.52 3.78
C ALA A 206 -19.18 6.17 2.54
N ARG A 207 -18.91 5.64 1.33
CA ARG A 207 -19.37 6.20 0.05
C ARG A 207 -20.43 5.34 -0.64
N ILE A 208 -20.44 4.05 -0.38
CA ILE A 208 -21.33 3.09 -1.06
C ILE A 208 -22.76 3.23 -0.56
N ASP A 209 -23.71 3.15 -1.52
CA ASP A 209 -25.14 3.01 -1.29
C ASP A 209 -25.64 1.74 -2.01
N ASN A 210 -25.17 0.57 -1.59
CA ASN A 210 -25.54 -0.72 -2.16
C ASN A 210 -25.51 -1.82 -1.12
N ALA A 211 -26.65 -2.45 -0.85
CA ALA A 211 -26.82 -3.44 0.22
C ALA A 211 -25.88 -4.66 0.07
N THR A 212 -25.65 -5.15 -1.15
CA THR A 212 -24.74 -6.28 -1.40
C THR A 212 -23.33 -5.93 -1.02
N LEU A 213 -22.84 -4.75 -1.44
CA LEU A 213 -21.49 -4.29 -1.14
C LEU A 213 -21.30 -3.99 0.35
N TYR A 214 -22.34 -3.52 1.07
CA TYR A 214 -22.29 -3.40 2.53
C TYR A 214 -22.00 -4.75 3.19
N VAL A 215 -22.70 -5.81 2.80
CA VAL A 215 -22.49 -7.15 3.35
C VAL A 215 -21.08 -7.64 3.03
N VAL A 216 -20.60 -7.46 1.79
CA VAL A 216 -19.25 -7.87 1.36
C VAL A 216 -18.18 -7.11 2.17
N LEU A 217 -18.31 -5.79 2.31
CA LEU A 217 -17.36 -4.96 3.07
C LEU A 217 -17.32 -5.31 4.54
N VAL A 218 -18.47 -5.49 5.18
CA VAL A 218 -18.55 -5.93 6.59
C VAL A 218 -17.87 -7.29 6.75
N SER A 219 -18.15 -8.22 5.84
CA SER A 219 -17.51 -9.55 5.86
C SER A 219 -15.98 -9.44 5.68
N ALA A 220 -15.53 -8.60 4.76
CA ALA A 220 -14.10 -8.34 4.52
C ALA A 220 -13.42 -7.76 5.77
N LEU A 221 -14.02 -6.78 6.43
CA LEU A 221 -13.50 -6.18 7.67
C LEU A 221 -13.46 -7.19 8.83
N ILE A 222 -14.48 -8.04 8.96
CA ILE A 222 -14.49 -9.11 9.94
C ILE A 222 -13.34 -10.09 9.68
N LEU A 223 -13.15 -10.55 8.44
CA LEU A 223 -12.08 -11.49 8.09
C LEU A 223 -10.70 -10.90 8.36
N LEU A 224 -10.46 -9.63 8.03
CA LEU A 224 -9.22 -8.93 8.36
C LEU A 224 -9.01 -8.87 9.88
N THR A 225 -10.05 -8.54 10.64
CA THR A 225 -9.98 -8.48 12.11
C THR A 225 -9.66 -9.84 12.72
N LEU A 226 -10.32 -10.90 12.26
CA LEU A 226 -10.03 -12.27 12.69
C LEU A 226 -8.60 -12.69 12.35
N GLY A 227 -8.09 -12.29 11.19
CA GLY A 227 -6.70 -12.49 10.81
C GLY A 227 -5.72 -11.82 11.77
N TYR A 228 -6.00 -10.58 12.21
CA TYR A 228 -5.20 -9.88 13.23
C TYR A 228 -5.22 -10.61 14.58
N VAL A 229 -6.41 -11.00 15.04
CA VAL A 229 -6.57 -11.76 16.28
C VAL A 229 -5.78 -13.07 16.22
N GLY A 230 -5.90 -13.80 15.11
CA GLY A 230 -5.14 -15.03 14.87
C GLY A 230 -3.63 -14.81 14.92
N LEU A 231 -3.12 -13.74 14.30
CA LEU A 231 -1.69 -13.40 14.33
C LEU A 231 -1.21 -13.05 15.73
N ILE A 232 -2.00 -12.30 16.51
CA ILE A 232 -1.67 -11.91 17.89
C ILE A 232 -1.62 -13.16 18.78
N ILE A 233 -2.59 -14.05 18.65
CA ILE A 233 -2.63 -15.31 19.44
C ILE A 233 -1.44 -16.18 19.09
N TRP A 234 -1.10 -16.30 17.80
CA TRP A 234 0.03 -17.11 17.34
C TRP A 234 1.40 -16.55 17.79
N LYS A 235 1.52 -15.22 17.95
CA LYS A 235 2.74 -14.57 18.45
C LYS A 235 2.94 -14.69 19.97
N LYS A 236 1.93 -15.13 20.75
CA LYS A 236 2.15 -15.35 22.19
C LYS A 236 3.18 -16.45 22.37
N PRO A 237 4.31 -16.22 23.10
CA PRO A 237 5.28 -17.26 23.38
C PRO A 237 4.55 -18.40 24.14
N ARG A 238 4.84 -19.66 23.79
CA ARG A 238 4.42 -20.83 24.56
C ARG A 238 5.15 -20.90 25.91
N ALA A 239 5.18 -19.82 26.66
CA ALA A 239 5.87 -19.69 27.94
C ALA A 239 5.13 -20.34 29.11
N PHE A 240 3.92 -20.88 28.91
CA PHE A 240 3.11 -21.42 30.02
C PHE A 240 3.18 -22.94 30.19
N LEU A 241 3.92 -23.70 29.34
CA LEU A 241 3.96 -25.17 29.47
C LEU A 241 5.25 -25.73 30.07
N HIS A 242 6.19 -24.90 30.52
CA HIS A 242 7.47 -25.39 31.10
C HIS A 242 7.59 -25.22 32.62
N HIS A 243 6.55 -24.76 33.33
CA HIS A 243 6.64 -24.53 34.79
C HIS A 243 5.98 -25.61 35.65
N SER A 244 5.48 -26.71 35.05
CA SER A 244 4.81 -27.78 35.85
C SER A 244 5.61 -29.11 35.91
N ARG A 245 6.92 -29.11 35.60
CA ARG A 245 7.74 -30.34 35.68
C ARG A 245 8.96 -30.26 36.60
N LYS A 246 9.01 -29.31 37.53
CA LYS A 246 10.11 -29.23 38.52
C LYS A 246 9.62 -29.09 39.94
N THR A 247 8.65 -29.90 40.36
CA THR A 247 8.33 -30.11 41.79
C THR A 247 7.82 -31.52 41.97
N VAL A 248 8.63 -32.54 41.69
CA VAL A 248 8.56 -33.87 42.25
C VAL A 248 9.97 -34.47 42.09
N GLU A 249 10.88 -34.20 43.03
CA GLU A 249 11.94 -35.05 43.52
C GLU A 249 12.32 -34.57 44.94
#